data_321b8b540f1cffba55f745acf96ebf6b
#
_entry.id   321b8b540f1cffba55f745acf96ebf6b
#
_cell.length_a   1.000
_cell.length_b   1.000
_cell.length_c   1.000
_cell.angle_alpha   90.00
_cell.angle_beta   90.00
_cell.angle_gamma   90.00
#
_symmetry.space_group_name_H-M   'P 1'
#
loop_
_entity.id
_entity.type
_entity.pdbx_description
1 polymer ?
#
loop_
_entity_poly.entity_id
_entity_poly.type
_entity_poly.pdbx_seq_one_letter_code
_entity_poly.pdbx_strand_id
1 'polypeptide(L)'
;LMKSQFDFYLRLLPTAEARTRTYWGHAGACFTEQMENFGLPNPAEYGFKRPESYDRGLEYNAWLEYEWDTVLEFCQMILETARYNEADISRYIPLIESSLNFFDEHYRMLASRRGRKELDGEGHLILFPGSACETYKMTNNASSTIAALRTVLETYGRKNEMLEVIPPIPLRYIEVKDSANSITMPVLKQTIAPAKSWERINNVETPQLYPVFPWRVYGIGKEKLEVARNTYFYDPEAVNFRSHIGWKQDNIWAACLGLTEESRQLNLAKLSKGPH
;
A
#
# COMPACT_ATOMS: atom_id res chain seq x y z
N LEU A 1 -23.07 7.02 2.51
CA LEU A 1 -21.78 7.52 3.01
C LEU A 1 -20.66 7.29 2.00
N MET A 2 -20.38 6.06 1.58
CA MET A 2 -19.29 5.73 0.63
C MET A 2 -19.41 6.45 -0.73
N LYS A 3 -20.62 6.53 -1.28
CA LYS A 3 -20.86 7.17 -2.59
C LYS A 3 -20.37 8.62 -2.67
N SER A 4 -20.48 9.39 -1.60
CA SER A 4 -20.00 10.77 -1.56
C SER A 4 -18.47 10.86 -1.70
N GLN A 5 -17.76 9.90 -1.14
CA GLN A 5 -16.29 9.81 -1.27
C GLN A 5 -15.89 9.38 -2.69
N PHE A 6 -16.59 8.42 -3.28
CA PHE A 6 -16.36 8.03 -4.68
C PHE A 6 -16.62 9.19 -5.64
N ASP A 7 -17.71 9.94 -5.42
CA ASP A 7 -18.04 11.14 -6.21
C ASP A 7 -17.01 12.25 -6.01
N PHE A 8 -16.39 12.35 -4.84
CA PHE A 8 -15.29 13.27 -4.57
C PHE A 8 -14.08 12.94 -5.45
N TYR A 9 -13.57 11.71 -5.41
CA TYR A 9 -12.45 11.29 -6.24
C TYR A 9 -12.75 11.38 -7.73
N LEU A 10 -13.95 10.98 -8.17
CA LEU A 10 -14.36 11.10 -9.57
C LEU A 10 -14.37 12.56 -10.05
N ARG A 11 -14.82 13.49 -9.23
CA ARG A 11 -14.80 14.92 -9.53
C ARG A 11 -13.38 15.46 -9.67
N LEU A 12 -12.44 14.92 -8.91
CA LEU A 12 -11.04 15.34 -8.93
C LEU A 12 -10.19 14.65 -10.00
N LEU A 13 -10.73 13.65 -10.67
CA LEU A 13 -10.03 12.89 -11.71
C LEU A 13 -9.37 13.77 -12.78
N PRO A 14 -10.05 14.79 -13.37
CA PRO A 14 -9.40 15.66 -14.37
C PRO A 14 -8.21 16.44 -13.82
N THR A 15 -8.25 16.85 -12.55
CA THR A 15 -7.13 17.54 -11.88
C THR A 15 -5.93 16.58 -11.67
N ALA A 16 -6.19 15.36 -11.22
CA ALA A 16 -5.17 14.34 -11.01
C ALA A 16 -4.48 13.95 -12.33
N GLU A 17 -5.24 13.79 -13.41
CA GLU A 17 -4.68 13.54 -14.75
C GLU A 17 -3.89 14.73 -15.31
N ALA A 18 -4.41 15.95 -15.13
CA ALA A 18 -3.69 17.16 -15.55
C ALA A 18 -2.37 17.31 -14.80
N ARG A 19 -2.34 16.98 -13.51
CA ARG A 19 -1.14 16.95 -12.69
C ARG A 19 -0.10 15.98 -13.24
N THR A 20 -0.48 14.75 -13.54
CA THR A 20 0.39 13.73 -14.12
C THR A 20 1.00 14.19 -15.44
N ARG A 21 0.18 14.71 -16.35
CA ARG A 21 0.66 15.24 -17.64
C ARG A 21 1.61 16.42 -17.47
N THR A 22 1.31 17.31 -16.53
CA THR A 22 2.09 18.54 -16.35
C THR A 22 3.48 18.25 -15.76
N TYR A 23 3.57 17.37 -14.79
CA TYR A 23 4.84 17.13 -14.09
C TYR A 23 5.67 16.02 -14.72
N TRP A 24 5.04 15.01 -15.29
CA TRP A 24 5.76 13.83 -15.77
C TRP A 24 5.55 13.50 -17.25
N GLY A 25 4.54 14.07 -17.90
CA GLY A 25 4.34 13.96 -19.35
C GLY A 25 3.66 12.67 -19.80
N HIS A 26 3.05 11.89 -18.89
CA HIS A 26 2.35 10.65 -19.24
C HIS A 26 0.87 10.66 -18.80
N ALA A 27 0.14 9.62 -19.18
CA ALA A 27 -1.27 9.44 -18.81
C ALA A 27 -1.44 8.86 -17.39
N GLY A 28 -2.68 8.80 -16.92
CA GLY A 28 -3.07 8.29 -15.62
C GLY A 28 -3.28 9.38 -14.58
N ALA A 29 -3.99 9.04 -13.53
CA ALA A 29 -4.37 9.96 -12.46
C ALA A 29 -3.51 9.74 -11.22
N CYS A 30 -2.66 10.71 -10.88
CA CYS A 30 -1.89 10.70 -9.64
C CYS A 30 -2.68 11.40 -8.54
N PHE A 31 -3.13 10.63 -7.58
CA PHE A 31 -3.66 11.13 -6.32
C PHE A 31 -2.59 11.06 -5.25
N THR A 32 -2.45 12.11 -4.47
CA THR A 32 -1.58 12.13 -3.29
C THR A 32 -2.33 11.62 -2.08
N GLU A 33 -1.63 11.23 -1.04
CA GLU A 33 -2.25 10.77 0.20
C GLU A 33 -3.09 11.89 0.81
N GLN A 34 -2.55 13.10 0.93
CA GLN A 34 -3.28 14.28 1.39
C GLN A 34 -3.68 15.18 0.23
N MET A 35 -4.95 15.57 0.19
CA MET A 35 -5.50 16.43 -0.86
C MET A 35 -6.41 17.50 -0.30
N GLU A 36 -6.33 18.69 -0.89
CA GLU A 36 -7.31 19.74 -0.72
C GLU A 36 -8.61 19.44 -1.49
N ASN A 37 -9.68 20.14 -1.16
CA ASN A 37 -11.01 19.93 -1.76
C ASN A 37 -11.07 20.07 -3.29
N PHE A 38 -10.07 20.70 -3.89
CA PHE A 38 -9.93 20.89 -5.33
C PHE A 38 -8.94 19.90 -5.99
N GLY A 39 -8.42 18.92 -5.23
CA GLY A 39 -7.62 17.81 -5.75
C GLY A 39 -6.12 18.09 -5.89
N LEU A 40 -5.63 19.20 -5.36
CA LEU A 40 -4.21 19.45 -5.26
C LEU A 40 -3.74 19.18 -3.82
N PRO A 41 -2.50 18.77 -3.64
CA PRO A 41 -1.93 18.59 -2.32
C PRO A 41 -1.83 19.89 -1.54
N ASN A 42 -1.73 19.77 -0.22
CA ASN A 42 -1.52 20.89 0.65
C ASN A 42 -0.26 21.67 0.26
N PRO A 43 -0.30 23.02 0.12
CA PRO A 43 0.86 23.82 -0.26
C PRO A 43 2.05 23.69 0.70
N ALA A 44 1.81 23.46 2.00
CA ALA A 44 2.88 23.23 2.97
C ALA A 44 3.67 21.95 2.65
N GLU A 45 3.02 20.93 2.14
CA GLU A 45 3.61 19.66 1.73
C GLU A 45 4.23 19.74 0.33
N TYR A 46 3.70 20.64 -0.52
CA TYR A 46 4.09 20.76 -1.92
C TYR A 46 5.20 21.76 -2.19
N GLY A 47 5.70 22.45 -1.19
CA GLY A 47 6.94 23.04 -1.45
C GLY A 47 7.17 24.53 -1.29
N PHE A 48 6.70 25.18 -0.27
CA PHE A 48 7.25 26.48 0.10
C PHE A 48 8.77 26.47 0.35
N LYS A 49 9.30 25.29 0.74
CA LYS A 49 10.72 25.10 1.05
C LYS A 49 11.40 24.06 0.17
N ARG A 50 10.73 23.60 -0.89
CA ARG A 50 11.26 22.58 -1.77
C ARG A 50 12.46 23.09 -2.55
N PRO A 51 13.59 22.35 -2.58
CA PRO A 51 14.72 22.68 -3.43
C PRO A 51 14.32 22.74 -4.91
N GLU A 52 14.94 23.64 -5.69
CA GLU A 52 14.64 23.78 -7.13
C GLU A 52 14.88 22.49 -7.93
N SER A 53 15.85 21.69 -7.51
CA SER A 53 16.19 20.40 -8.12
C SER A 53 15.24 19.25 -7.76
N TYR A 54 14.34 19.46 -6.78
CA TYR A 54 13.41 18.43 -6.36
C TYR A 54 12.27 18.29 -7.38
N ASP A 55 11.76 17.07 -7.59
CA ASP A 55 10.66 16.82 -8.52
C ASP A 55 9.41 17.62 -8.11
N ARG A 56 8.91 18.44 -9.02
CA ARG A 56 7.75 19.30 -8.77
C ARG A 56 6.45 18.54 -8.56
N GLY A 57 6.39 17.31 -9.03
CA GLY A 57 5.24 16.44 -8.86
C GLY A 57 5.19 15.74 -7.50
N LEU A 58 6.28 15.75 -6.73
CA LEU A 58 6.36 15.09 -5.43
C LEU A 58 5.99 16.03 -4.29
N GLU A 59 5.42 15.46 -3.26
CA GLU A 59 5.25 16.11 -1.96
C GLU A 59 6.62 16.24 -1.28
N TYR A 60 6.95 17.45 -0.86
CA TYR A 60 8.17 17.71 -0.10
C TYR A 60 7.93 17.46 1.39
N ASN A 61 7.63 16.22 1.70
CA ASN A 61 7.31 15.74 3.03
C ASN A 61 7.89 14.34 3.22
N ALA A 62 8.64 14.14 4.29
CA ALA A 62 9.34 12.90 4.54
C ALA A 62 8.42 11.69 4.78
N TRP A 63 7.17 11.92 5.14
CA TRP A 63 6.16 10.86 5.35
C TRP A 63 5.35 10.57 4.09
N LEU A 64 5.04 11.58 3.27
CA LEU A 64 4.06 11.49 2.17
C LEU A 64 4.70 11.26 0.79
N GLU A 65 5.99 11.55 0.61
CA GLU A 65 6.64 11.39 -0.69
C GLU A 65 6.49 9.97 -1.23
N TYR A 66 6.12 9.85 -2.51
CA TYR A 66 5.87 8.58 -3.22
C TYR A 66 4.70 7.74 -2.67
N GLU A 67 3.86 8.26 -1.79
CA GLU A 67 2.70 7.57 -1.25
C GLU A 67 1.47 7.90 -2.08
N TRP A 68 1.20 7.06 -3.08
CA TRP A 68 0.15 7.28 -4.07
C TRP A 68 -0.90 6.17 -4.11
N ASP A 69 -0.74 5.14 -3.29
CA ASP A 69 -1.57 3.94 -3.34
C ASP A 69 -2.88 4.04 -2.55
N THR A 70 -3.09 5.10 -1.78
CA THR A 70 -4.36 5.37 -1.07
C THR A 70 -5.57 5.37 -2.00
N VAL A 71 -5.46 5.91 -3.23
CA VAL A 71 -6.55 5.87 -4.20
C VAL A 71 -6.99 4.45 -4.58
N LEU A 72 -6.10 3.47 -4.49
CA LEU A 72 -6.41 2.08 -4.78
C LEU A 72 -7.38 1.48 -3.75
N GLU A 73 -7.38 1.97 -2.50
CA GLU A 73 -8.37 1.59 -1.50
C GLU A 73 -9.78 2.04 -1.93
N PHE A 74 -9.91 3.27 -2.46
CA PHE A 74 -11.18 3.74 -3.01
C PHE A 74 -11.59 2.97 -4.26
N CYS A 75 -10.65 2.64 -5.14
CA CYS A 75 -10.93 1.77 -6.29
C CYS A 75 -11.46 0.40 -5.83
N GLN A 76 -10.84 -0.22 -4.82
CA GLN A 76 -11.30 -1.48 -4.28
C GLN A 76 -12.69 -1.36 -3.63
N MET A 77 -12.95 -0.30 -2.85
CA MET A 77 -14.26 -0.06 -2.25
C MET A 77 -15.36 0.12 -3.31
N ILE A 78 -15.07 0.77 -4.44
CA ILE A 78 -16.00 0.88 -5.57
C ILE A 78 -16.32 -0.52 -6.13
N LEU A 79 -15.29 -1.33 -6.40
CA LEU A 79 -15.44 -2.69 -6.91
C LEU A 79 -16.19 -3.61 -5.94
N GLU A 80 -15.89 -3.52 -4.63
CA GLU A 80 -16.62 -4.25 -3.59
C GLU A 80 -18.10 -3.83 -3.50
N THR A 81 -18.40 -2.55 -3.74
CA THR A 81 -19.78 -2.06 -3.77
C THR A 81 -20.57 -2.72 -4.91
N ALA A 82 -19.96 -2.89 -6.09
CA ALA A 82 -20.58 -3.66 -7.18
C ALA A 82 -20.81 -5.11 -6.78
N ARG A 83 -19.80 -5.74 -6.16
CA ARG A 83 -19.86 -7.16 -5.77
C ARG A 83 -20.92 -7.47 -4.71
N TYR A 84 -21.00 -6.64 -3.66
CA TYR A 84 -21.90 -6.92 -2.53
C TYR A 84 -23.30 -6.35 -2.67
N ASN A 85 -23.46 -5.25 -3.40
CA ASN A 85 -24.72 -4.55 -3.54
C ASN A 85 -25.31 -4.63 -4.96
N GLU A 86 -24.66 -5.37 -5.86
CA GLU A 86 -25.04 -5.44 -7.29
C GLU A 86 -25.19 -4.04 -7.93
N ALA A 87 -24.41 -3.08 -7.41
CA ALA A 87 -24.53 -1.69 -7.81
C ALA A 87 -23.86 -1.44 -9.17
N ASP A 88 -24.51 -0.63 -10.01
CA ASP A 88 -23.87 -0.11 -11.22
C ASP A 88 -22.75 0.88 -10.84
N ILE A 89 -21.53 0.52 -11.19
CA ILE A 89 -20.32 1.32 -10.96
C ILE A 89 -19.75 1.89 -12.26
N SER A 90 -20.45 1.78 -13.38
CA SER A 90 -19.95 2.17 -14.72
C SER A 90 -19.40 3.59 -14.75
N ARG A 91 -20.00 4.52 -14.02
CA ARG A 91 -19.53 5.91 -13.91
C ARG A 91 -18.16 6.07 -13.24
N TYR A 92 -17.73 5.09 -12.41
CA TYR A 92 -16.45 5.14 -11.68
C TYR A 92 -15.32 4.38 -12.40
N ILE A 93 -15.63 3.64 -13.47
CA ILE A 93 -14.63 2.90 -14.24
C ILE A 93 -13.49 3.82 -14.73
N PRO A 94 -13.74 5.03 -15.24
CA PRO A 94 -12.65 5.92 -15.63
C PRO A 94 -11.69 6.28 -14.50
N LEU A 95 -12.18 6.41 -13.26
CA LEU A 95 -11.34 6.65 -12.08
C LEU A 95 -10.43 5.45 -11.80
N ILE A 96 -10.97 4.23 -11.83
CA ILE A 96 -10.21 2.99 -11.60
C ILE A 96 -9.14 2.83 -12.68
N GLU A 97 -9.52 2.95 -13.95
CA GLU A 97 -8.60 2.76 -15.06
C GLU A 97 -7.49 3.80 -15.09
N SER A 98 -7.82 5.08 -14.86
CA SER A 98 -6.84 6.15 -14.86
C SER A 98 -5.88 6.05 -13.67
N SER A 99 -6.36 5.62 -12.50
CA SER A 99 -5.51 5.35 -11.33
C SER A 99 -4.55 4.19 -11.60
N LEU A 100 -5.00 3.09 -12.16
CA LEU A 100 -4.14 1.96 -12.54
C LEU A 100 -3.12 2.35 -13.62
N ASN A 101 -3.54 3.11 -14.64
CA ASN A 101 -2.66 3.61 -15.69
C ASN A 101 -1.53 4.47 -15.13
N PHE A 102 -1.79 5.26 -14.08
CA PHE A 102 -0.74 6.04 -13.44
C PHE A 102 0.41 5.14 -12.97
N PHE A 103 0.14 4.05 -12.27
CA PHE A 103 1.20 3.17 -11.76
C PHE A 103 1.99 2.52 -12.89
N ASP A 104 1.35 2.04 -13.94
CA ASP A 104 2.02 1.42 -15.08
C ASP A 104 2.94 2.42 -15.80
N GLU A 105 2.37 3.53 -16.27
CA GLU A 105 3.09 4.56 -17.04
C GLU A 105 4.20 5.23 -16.20
N HIS A 106 3.91 5.52 -14.95
CA HIS A 106 4.83 6.25 -14.08
C HIS A 106 6.09 5.44 -13.78
N TYR A 107 5.95 4.19 -13.41
CA TYR A 107 7.12 3.36 -13.08
C TYR A 107 7.93 2.97 -14.32
N ARG A 108 7.31 2.82 -15.48
CA ARG A 108 8.02 2.68 -16.77
C ARG A 108 8.81 3.94 -17.09
N MET A 109 8.19 5.10 -16.98
CA MET A 109 8.85 6.40 -17.17
C MET A 109 10.02 6.59 -16.21
N LEU A 110 9.85 6.28 -14.92
CA LEU A 110 10.91 6.36 -13.92
C LEU A 110 12.09 5.41 -14.22
N ALA A 111 11.82 4.19 -14.69
CA ALA A 111 12.86 3.25 -15.11
C ALA A 111 13.64 3.81 -16.31
N SER A 112 12.93 4.29 -17.32
CA SER A 112 13.49 4.90 -18.54
C SER A 112 14.36 6.12 -18.23
N ARG A 113 13.90 7.03 -17.36
CA ARG A 113 14.68 8.20 -16.91
C ARG A 113 15.99 7.83 -16.21
N ARG A 114 16.04 6.66 -15.58
CA ARG A 114 17.26 6.12 -14.97
C ARG A 114 18.14 5.32 -15.94
N GLY A 115 17.79 5.28 -17.23
CA GLY A 115 18.51 4.50 -18.24
C GLY A 115 18.40 2.98 -18.02
N ARG A 116 17.31 2.53 -17.39
CA ARG A 116 17.04 1.12 -17.14
C ARG A 116 15.92 0.60 -18.06
N LYS A 117 15.85 -0.70 -18.21
CA LYS A 117 14.70 -1.35 -18.84
C LYS A 117 13.44 -1.10 -17.99
N GLU A 118 12.30 -0.98 -18.63
CA GLU A 118 11.00 -0.76 -17.98
C GLU A 118 10.59 -1.92 -17.06
N LEU A 119 10.97 -3.14 -17.46
CA LEU A 119 10.74 -4.35 -16.69
C LEU A 119 12.06 -4.94 -16.21
N ASP A 120 12.03 -5.66 -15.11
CA ASP A 120 13.16 -6.42 -14.58
C ASP A 120 13.46 -7.69 -15.41
N GLY A 121 14.41 -8.50 -14.95
CA GLY A 121 14.81 -9.73 -15.65
C GLY A 121 13.75 -10.82 -15.65
N GLU A 122 12.73 -10.70 -14.81
CA GLU A 122 11.60 -11.64 -14.70
C GLU A 122 10.34 -11.12 -15.41
N GLY A 123 10.40 -9.93 -16.00
CA GLY A 123 9.28 -9.30 -16.73
C GLY A 123 8.35 -8.48 -15.85
N HIS A 124 8.78 -8.09 -14.65
CA HIS A 124 7.96 -7.29 -13.75
C HIS A 124 8.36 -5.82 -13.72
N LEU A 125 7.39 -4.96 -13.44
CA LEU A 125 7.63 -3.54 -13.12
C LEU A 125 8.54 -3.40 -11.90
N ILE A 126 9.37 -2.37 -11.91
CA ILE A 126 10.18 -1.99 -10.77
C ILE A 126 9.53 -0.77 -10.11
N LEU A 127 8.79 -1.00 -9.03
CA LEU A 127 8.13 0.06 -8.28
C LEU A 127 9.16 0.81 -7.41
N PHE A 128 9.97 1.66 -8.05
CA PHE A 128 11.04 2.44 -7.42
C PHE A 128 11.20 3.83 -8.09
N PRO A 129 11.41 4.90 -7.32
CA PRO A 129 11.23 4.96 -5.87
C PRO A 129 9.77 4.86 -5.47
N GLY A 130 9.52 4.32 -4.28
CA GLY A 130 8.19 4.13 -3.74
C GLY A 130 8.13 4.38 -2.23
N SER A 131 6.95 4.18 -1.69
CA SER A 131 6.67 4.24 -0.26
C SER A 131 5.92 2.98 0.17
N ALA A 132 6.23 2.45 1.34
CA ALA A 132 5.38 1.46 1.99
C ALA A 132 4.72 2.16 3.18
N CYS A 133 3.53 2.67 2.95
CA CYS A 133 2.82 3.64 3.79
C CYS A 133 3.74 4.82 4.15
N GLU A 134 3.47 5.56 5.20
CA GLU A 134 4.35 6.62 5.70
C GLU A 134 5.68 6.08 6.29
N THR A 135 5.79 4.77 6.48
CA THR A 135 6.85 4.17 7.29
C THR A 135 8.13 3.93 6.50
N TYR A 136 8.11 3.19 5.41
CA TYR A 136 9.34 2.85 4.69
C TYR A 136 9.44 3.68 3.42
N LYS A 137 10.52 4.43 3.28
CA LYS A 137 10.74 5.38 2.18
C LYS A 137 11.87 4.98 1.26
N MET A 138 11.79 5.47 0.02
CA MET A 138 12.67 5.05 -1.08
C MET A 138 12.64 3.53 -1.26
N THR A 139 11.43 2.98 -1.21
CA THR A 139 11.26 1.54 -1.33
C THR A 139 11.38 1.07 -2.77
N ASN A 140 11.91 -0.14 -2.92
CA ASN A 140 11.82 -0.90 -4.15
C ASN A 140 10.78 -2.02 -3.93
N ASN A 141 9.71 -2.01 -4.72
CA ASN A 141 8.65 -3.03 -4.66
C ASN A 141 8.00 -3.14 -3.25
N ALA A 142 7.35 -2.08 -2.80
CA ALA A 142 6.61 -2.04 -1.54
C ALA A 142 5.48 -3.08 -1.50
N SER A 143 5.39 -3.84 -0.40
CA SER A 143 4.40 -4.91 -0.24
C SER A 143 2.96 -4.39 -0.20
N SER A 144 2.72 -3.21 0.42
CA SER A 144 1.42 -2.55 0.46
C SER A 144 0.94 -2.19 -0.94
N THR A 145 1.76 -1.50 -1.72
CA THR A 145 1.45 -1.07 -3.09
C THR A 145 1.25 -2.26 -4.04
N ILE A 146 2.10 -3.31 -3.94
CA ILE A 146 1.93 -4.53 -4.74
C ILE A 146 0.62 -5.23 -4.40
N ALA A 147 0.31 -5.38 -3.12
CA ALA A 147 -0.94 -6.01 -2.69
C ALA A 147 -2.16 -5.23 -3.17
N ALA A 148 -2.11 -3.89 -3.11
CA ALA A 148 -3.12 -2.99 -3.63
C ALA A 148 -3.36 -3.20 -5.12
N LEU A 149 -2.32 -3.08 -5.93
CA LEU A 149 -2.40 -3.23 -7.39
C LEU A 149 -2.93 -4.60 -7.78
N ARG A 150 -2.40 -5.69 -7.20
CA ARG A 150 -2.88 -7.05 -7.47
C ARG A 150 -4.35 -7.21 -7.15
N THR A 151 -4.76 -6.80 -5.94
CA THR A 151 -6.15 -6.97 -5.50
C THR A 151 -7.13 -6.18 -6.36
N VAL A 152 -6.81 -4.93 -6.70
CA VAL A 152 -7.65 -4.10 -7.56
C VAL A 152 -7.72 -4.69 -8.98
N LEU A 153 -6.59 -5.08 -9.57
CA LEU A 153 -6.54 -5.67 -10.92
C LEU A 153 -7.29 -7.00 -11.00
N GLU A 154 -7.10 -7.90 -10.03
CA GLU A 154 -7.81 -9.18 -9.94
C GLU A 154 -9.32 -8.97 -9.78
N THR A 155 -9.75 -8.04 -8.92
CA THR A 155 -11.16 -7.74 -8.70
C THR A 155 -11.79 -7.06 -9.92
N TYR A 156 -11.06 -6.18 -10.59
CA TYR A 156 -11.50 -5.48 -11.79
C TYR A 156 -11.60 -6.41 -13.01
N GLY A 157 -10.66 -7.33 -13.17
CA GLY A 157 -10.67 -8.40 -14.19
C GLY A 157 -10.54 -7.96 -15.65
N ARG A 158 -10.18 -6.70 -15.93
CA ARG A 158 -10.09 -6.15 -17.29
C ARG A 158 -8.69 -5.76 -17.76
N LYS A 159 -7.69 -5.76 -16.88
CA LYS A 159 -6.31 -5.37 -17.18
C LYS A 159 -5.32 -6.50 -16.86
N ASN A 160 -5.58 -7.68 -17.41
CA ASN A 160 -4.77 -8.86 -17.13
C ASN A 160 -3.30 -8.66 -17.54
N GLU A 161 -3.02 -7.98 -18.65
CA GLU A 161 -1.65 -7.67 -19.09
C GLU A 161 -0.89 -6.85 -18.03
N MET A 162 -1.55 -5.89 -17.37
CA MET A 162 -0.95 -5.16 -16.27
C MET A 162 -0.73 -6.05 -15.05
N LEU A 163 -1.65 -6.96 -14.75
CA LEU A 163 -1.51 -7.91 -13.63
C LEU A 163 -0.28 -8.82 -13.80
N GLU A 164 0.02 -9.24 -15.03
CA GLU A 164 1.18 -10.09 -15.35
C GLU A 164 2.52 -9.41 -15.04
N VAL A 165 2.60 -8.09 -15.18
CA VAL A 165 3.83 -7.32 -14.91
C VAL A 165 3.94 -6.82 -13.46
N ILE A 166 2.92 -6.99 -12.61
CA ILE A 166 3.04 -6.62 -11.20
C ILE A 166 3.95 -7.61 -10.47
N PRO A 167 4.99 -7.14 -9.77
CA PRO A 167 5.92 -8.02 -9.09
C PRO A 167 5.24 -8.85 -7.98
N PRO A 168 5.84 -9.97 -7.57
CA PRO A 168 5.36 -10.71 -6.40
C PRO A 168 5.57 -9.91 -5.11
N ILE A 169 4.72 -10.16 -4.11
CA ILE A 169 4.91 -9.57 -2.77
C ILE A 169 6.24 -10.06 -2.20
N PRO A 170 7.13 -9.16 -1.77
CA PRO A 170 8.44 -9.53 -1.27
C PRO A 170 8.34 -10.30 0.05
N LEU A 171 9.12 -11.36 0.14
CA LEU A 171 9.25 -12.20 1.33
C LEU A 171 10.70 -12.15 1.84
N ARG A 172 10.87 -12.30 3.15
CA ARG A 172 12.18 -12.43 3.78
C ARG A 172 12.20 -13.59 4.77
N TYR A 173 13.39 -14.07 5.10
CA TYR A 173 13.60 -15.02 6.20
C TYR A 173 14.17 -14.29 7.38
N ILE A 174 13.65 -14.59 8.56
CA ILE A 174 14.14 -14.08 9.84
C ILE A 174 14.52 -15.24 10.74
N GLU A 175 15.55 -15.05 11.54
CA GLU A 175 15.96 -16.01 12.57
C GLU A 175 15.13 -15.80 13.82
N VAL A 176 14.45 -16.84 14.29
CA VAL A 176 13.70 -16.84 15.54
C VAL A 176 14.39 -17.77 16.52
N LYS A 177 14.76 -17.23 17.68
CA LYS A 177 15.27 -18.05 18.80
C LYS A 177 14.06 -18.64 19.53
N ASP A 178 14.01 -19.97 19.61
CA ASP A 178 13.03 -20.65 20.44
C ASP A 178 13.45 -20.51 21.91
N SER A 179 12.74 -19.66 22.64
CA SER A 179 13.03 -19.37 24.05
C SER A 179 12.68 -20.51 25.01
N ALA A 180 12.07 -21.59 24.52
CA ALA A 180 11.62 -22.70 25.37
C ALA A 180 12.68 -23.75 25.64
N ASN A 181 13.82 -23.76 24.95
CA ASN A 181 14.89 -24.73 25.14
C ASN A 181 16.28 -24.09 25.16
N SER A 182 17.05 -24.37 26.17
CA SER A 182 18.39 -23.79 26.47
C SER A 182 19.49 -24.09 25.42
N ILE A 183 19.20 -24.87 24.36
CA ILE A 183 20.16 -25.25 23.32
C ILE A 183 19.36 -25.38 21.99
N THR A 184 18.89 -24.28 21.42
CA THR A 184 18.21 -24.34 20.14
C THR A 184 18.93 -23.54 19.08
N MET A 185 19.21 -24.20 17.96
CA MET A 185 19.61 -23.51 16.74
C MET A 185 18.46 -22.58 16.32
N PRO A 186 18.76 -21.37 15.85
CA PRO A 186 17.73 -20.46 15.37
C PRO A 186 16.95 -21.11 14.22
N VAL A 187 15.63 -20.97 14.26
CA VAL A 187 14.74 -21.46 13.21
C VAL A 187 14.45 -20.31 12.25
N LEU A 188 14.64 -20.56 10.96
CA LEU A 188 14.27 -19.57 9.93
C LEU A 188 12.75 -19.57 9.72
N LYS A 189 12.14 -18.40 9.87
CA LYS A 189 10.72 -18.17 9.57
C LYS A 189 10.60 -17.27 8.34
N GLN A 190 9.79 -17.68 7.39
CA GLN A 190 9.45 -16.83 6.25
C GLN A 190 8.39 -15.83 6.66
N THR A 191 8.61 -14.56 6.35
CA THR A 191 7.71 -13.42 6.64
C THR A 191 7.51 -12.57 5.39
N ILE A 192 6.47 -11.74 5.39
CA ILE A 192 6.28 -10.70 4.40
C ILE A 192 7.27 -9.57 4.72
N ALA A 193 8.07 -9.16 3.74
CA ALA A 193 8.92 -8.00 3.88
C ALA A 193 8.13 -6.71 3.58
N PRO A 194 8.44 -5.56 4.20
CA PRO A 194 7.77 -4.30 3.86
C PRO A 194 8.01 -3.86 2.42
N ALA A 195 9.17 -4.18 1.87
CA ALA A 195 9.57 -3.97 0.48
C ALA A 195 10.73 -4.90 0.14
N LYS A 196 11.15 -4.97 -1.13
CA LYS A 196 12.39 -5.66 -1.54
C LYS A 196 13.64 -4.99 -0.95
N SER A 197 13.62 -3.65 -0.85
CA SER A 197 14.63 -2.84 -0.15
C SER A 197 14.04 -1.46 0.16
N TRP A 198 14.65 -0.74 1.09
CA TRP A 198 14.30 0.63 1.49
C TRP A 198 15.52 1.37 2.03
N GLU A 199 15.44 2.70 2.11
CA GLU A 199 16.55 3.51 2.62
C GLU A 199 16.34 3.98 4.06
N ARG A 200 15.08 4.28 4.45
CA ARG A 200 14.79 4.82 5.79
C ARG A 200 13.42 4.41 6.30
N ILE A 201 13.27 4.48 7.62
CA ILE A 201 12.03 4.22 8.36
C ILE A 201 11.64 5.51 9.06
N ASN A 202 10.48 6.07 8.72
CA ASN A 202 10.03 7.39 9.20
C ASN A 202 8.86 7.33 10.18
N ASN A 203 8.08 6.25 10.18
CA ASN A 203 6.89 6.10 11.01
C ASN A 203 6.82 4.71 11.64
N VAL A 204 5.69 4.38 12.24
CA VAL A 204 5.45 3.12 12.99
C VAL A 204 4.28 2.31 12.43
N GLU A 205 3.85 2.55 11.21
CA GLU A 205 2.91 1.67 10.50
C GLU A 205 3.58 0.35 10.15
N THR A 206 2.77 -0.65 9.87
CA THR A 206 3.23 -2.01 9.59
C THR A 206 2.77 -2.46 8.19
N PRO A 207 3.31 -1.86 7.10
CA PRO A 207 2.87 -2.12 5.73
C PRO A 207 3.05 -3.58 5.29
N GLN A 208 3.93 -4.36 5.92
CA GLN A 208 4.06 -5.80 5.70
C GLN A 208 2.83 -6.60 6.14
N LEU A 209 1.90 -6.01 6.89
CA LEU A 209 0.61 -6.60 7.24
C LEU A 209 -0.58 -6.05 6.40
N TYR A 210 -0.35 -5.06 5.55
CA TYR A 210 -1.37 -4.58 4.60
C TYR A 210 -1.82 -5.66 3.59
N PRO A 211 -0.96 -6.60 3.15
CA PRO A 211 -1.41 -7.75 2.37
C PRO A 211 -2.42 -8.66 3.11
N VAL A 212 -2.53 -8.55 4.45
CA VAL A 212 -3.58 -9.23 5.25
C VAL A 212 -4.85 -8.39 5.29
N PHE A 213 -4.74 -7.10 5.63
CA PHE A 213 -5.83 -6.14 5.61
C PHE A 213 -5.25 -4.74 5.31
N PRO A 214 -5.81 -4.00 4.35
CA PRO A 214 -7.12 -4.20 3.71
C PRO A 214 -7.12 -5.18 2.53
N TRP A 215 -5.97 -5.62 2.01
CA TRP A 215 -5.90 -6.24 0.68
C TRP A 215 -6.29 -7.72 0.61
N ARG A 216 -6.34 -8.43 1.73
CA ARG A 216 -6.81 -9.83 1.83
C ARG A 216 -6.11 -10.82 0.89
N VAL A 217 -4.85 -10.56 0.58
CA VAL A 217 -4.00 -11.51 -0.17
C VAL A 217 -3.65 -12.70 0.71
N TYR A 218 -3.38 -12.44 1.99
CA TYR A 218 -3.15 -13.45 3.02
C TYR A 218 -4.26 -13.41 4.09
N GLY A 219 -4.51 -14.53 4.73
CA GLY A 219 -5.50 -14.61 5.81
C GLY A 219 -6.15 -15.98 5.90
N ILE A 220 -7.17 -16.11 6.75
CA ILE A 220 -7.96 -17.35 6.89
C ILE A 220 -8.53 -17.73 5.53
N GLY A 221 -8.38 -19.00 5.15
CA GLY A 221 -8.87 -19.53 3.87
C GLY A 221 -8.03 -19.15 2.66
N LYS A 222 -6.90 -18.46 2.85
CA LYS A 222 -5.93 -18.13 1.81
C LYS A 222 -4.69 -18.99 1.92
N GLU A 223 -3.99 -19.14 0.79
CA GLU A 223 -2.68 -19.80 0.78
C GLU A 223 -1.66 -19.05 1.64
N LYS A 224 -0.65 -19.77 2.13
CA LYS A 224 0.47 -19.19 2.89
C LYS A 224 0.06 -18.38 4.14
N LEU A 225 -1.04 -18.76 4.77
CA LEU A 225 -1.49 -18.15 6.03
C LEU A 225 -0.36 -18.10 7.08
N GLU A 226 0.49 -19.14 7.12
CA GLU A 226 1.60 -19.24 8.06
C GLU A 226 2.66 -18.13 7.84
N VAL A 227 2.91 -17.71 6.61
CA VAL A 227 3.81 -16.60 6.31
C VAL A 227 3.31 -15.30 6.94
N ALA A 228 2.02 -15.03 6.83
CA ALA A 228 1.42 -13.84 7.43
C ALA A 228 1.36 -13.91 8.98
N ARG A 229 1.11 -15.10 9.55
CA ARG A 229 1.21 -15.32 10.99
C ARG A 229 2.64 -15.15 11.50
N ASN A 230 3.63 -15.67 10.77
CA ASN A 230 5.03 -15.45 11.07
C ASN A 230 5.38 -13.95 11.04
N THR A 231 4.87 -13.20 10.06
CA THR A 231 5.04 -11.75 10.01
C THR A 231 4.48 -11.08 11.25
N TYR A 232 3.27 -11.44 11.65
CA TYR A 232 2.62 -10.88 12.82
C TYR A 232 3.40 -11.17 14.12
N PHE A 233 3.91 -12.39 14.30
CA PHE A 233 4.53 -12.78 15.56
C PHE A 233 6.04 -12.52 15.65
N TYR A 234 6.75 -12.52 14.52
CA TYR A 234 8.20 -12.59 14.55
C TYR A 234 8.89 -11.49 13.74
N ASP A 235 8.18 -10.80 12.83
CA ASP A 235 8.79 -9.69 12.12
C ASP A 235 9.14 -8.57 13.12
N PRO A 236 10.43 -8.12 13.18
CA PRO A 236 10.88 -7.21 14.23
C PRO A 236 10.09 -5.90 14.28
N GLU A 237 9.85 -5.30 13.13
CA GLU A 237 9.12 -4.04 13.04
C GLU A 237 7.62 -4.25 13.32
N ALA A 238 7.02 -5.34 12.84
CA ALA A 238 5.63 -5.66 13.15
C ALA A 238 5.40 -5.88 14.66
N VAL A 239 6.37 -6.47 15.34
CA VAL A 239 6.34 -6.64 16.80
C VAL A 239 6.54 -5.31 17.52
N ASN A 240 7.57 -4.54 17.13
CA ASN A 240 7.92 -3.29 17.78
C ASN A 240 6.89 -2.19 17.61
N PHE A 241 6.22 -2.15 16.44
CA PHE A 241 5.21 -1.13 16.11
C PHE A 241 3.80 -1.53 16.54
N ARG A 242 3.59 -2.74 17.05
CA ARG A 242 2.28 -3.23 17.51
C ARG A 242 1.68 -2.36 18.59
N SER A 243 0.42 -1.98 18.40
CA SER A 243 -0.30 -1.18 19.38
C SER A 243 -1.82 -1.34 19.23
N HIS A 244 -2.53 -0.98 20.29
CA HIS A 244 -3.99 -0.87 20.30
C HIS A 244 -4.46 0.60 20.27
N ILE A 245 -3.54 1.56 20.23
CA ILE A 245 -3.86 2.99 20.39
C ILE A 245 -4.20 3.62 19.02
N GLY A 246 -5.20 4.50 19.02
CA GLY A 246 -5.56 5.32 17.87
C GLY A 246 -5.90 4.51 16.62
N TRP A 247 -5.32 4.87 15.51
CA TRP A 247 -5.54 4.31 14.18
C TRP A 247 -4.90 2.92 13.94
N LYS A 248 -4.14 2.38 14.89
CA LYS A 248 -3.48 1.07 14.76
C LYS A 248 -4.50 -0.06 14.45
N GLN A 249 -4.14 -0.93 13.50
CA GLN A 249 -5.00 -1.97 12.93
C GLN A 249 -4.67 -3.38 13.43
N ASP A 250 -3.80 -3.51 14.43
CA ASP A 250 -3.29 -4.80 14.92
C ASP A 250 -4.39 -5.79 15.33
N ASN A 251 -5.49 -5.27 15.88
CA ASN A 251 -6.67 -6.06 16.21
C ASN A 251 -7.37 -6.64 14.97
N ILE A 252 -7.37 -5.90 13.84
CA ILE A 252 -7.98 -6.33 12.58
C ILE A 252 -7.09 -7.40 11.93
N TRP A 253 -5.78 -7.16 11.88
CA TRP A 253 -4.83 -8.15 11.36
C TRP A 253 -4.90 -9.45 12.15
N ALA A 254 -4.93 -9.38 13.48
CA ALA A 254 -5.09 -10.57 14.34
C ALA A 254 -6.38 -11.34 14.00
N ALA A 255 -7.51 -10.65 13.83
CA ALA A 255 -8.77 -11.27 13.44
C ALA A 255 -8.66 -11.95 12.06
N CYS A 256 -8.10 -11.28 11.05
CA CYS A 256 -7.93 -11.81 9.70
C CYS A 256 -6.99 -13.03 9.65
N LEU A 257 -6.06 -13.13 10.60
CA LEU A 257 -5.14 -14.25 10.73
C LEU A 257 -5.69 -15.41 11.58
N GLY A 258 -6.90 -15.28 12.14
CA GLY A 258 -7.51 -16.28 13.02
C GLY A 258 -6.89 -16.32 14.43
N LEU A 259 -6.27 -15.24 14.86
CA LEU A 259 -5.68 -15.07 16.19
C LEU A 259 -6.74 -14.47 17.12
N THR A 260 -7.71 -15.31 17.49
CA THR A 260 -8.94 -14.86 18.17
C THR A 260 -8.64 -14.20 19.52
N GLU A 261 -7.75 -14.76 20.31
CA GLU A 261 -7.46 -14.24 21.64
C GLU A 261 -6.66 -12.92 21.56
N GLU A 262 -5.67 -12.81 20.68
CA GLU A 262 -4.94 -11.58 20.42
C GLU A 262 -5.87 -10.46 19.94
N SER A 263 -6.75 -10.78 18.99
CA SER A 263 -7.75 -9.82 18.51
C SER A 263 -8.68 -9.35 19.65
N ARG A 264 -9.18 -10.30 20.48
CA ARG A 264 -10.03 -9.98 21.63
C ARG A 264 -9.32 -9.05 22.61
N GLN A 265 -8.09 -9.36 22.99
CA GLN A 265 -7.29 -8.54 23.93
C GLN A 265 -7.04 -7.13 23.41
N LEU A 266 -6.64 -7.00 22.14
CA LEU A 266 -6.39 -5.70 21.50
C LEU A 266 -7.67 -4.86 21.41
N ASN A 267 -8.83 -5.48 21.09
CA ASN A 267 -10.10 -4.78 21.08
C ASN A 267 -10.53 -4.29 22.47
N LEU A 268 -10.40 -5.14 23.49
CA LEU A 268 -10.71 -4.76 24.87
C LEU A 268 -9.79 -3.63 25.36
N ALA A 269 -8.48 -3.69 25.03
CA ALA A 269 -7.55 -2.64 25.37
C ALA A 269 -7.89 -1.31 24.67
N LYS A 270 -8.32 -1.37 23.40
CA LYS A 270 -8.76 -0.21 22.61
C LYS A 270 -9.99 0.46 23.22
N LEU A 271 -10.97 -0.33 23.63
CA LEU A 271 -12.21 0.16 24.22
C LEU A 271 -12.06 0.66 25.67
N SER A 272 -11.06 0.16 26.40
CA SER A 272 -10.87 0.50 27.83
C SER A 272 -10.27 1.88 28.07
N LYS A 273 -9.66 2.50 27.04
CA LYS A 273 -8.97 3.79 27.15
C LYS A 273 -9.80 5.01 26.78
N GLY A 274 -11.07 4.82 26.44
CA GLY A 274 -11.96 5.90 26.02
C GLY A 274 -11.65 6.43 24.62
N PRO A 275 -12.42 7.40 24.13
CA PRO A 275 -12.17 8.05 22.86
C PRO A 275 -10.86 8.85 22.94
N HIS A 276 -10.01 8.65 21.95
CA HIS A 276 -8.81 9.47 21.72
C HIS A 276 -9.08 10.45 20.61
#